data_46a9bd848e60224afbf96741b8de4fc3
#
_entry.id   46a9bd848e60224afbf96741b8de4fc3
#
_cell.length_a   1.000
_cell.length_b   1.000
_cell.length_c   1.000
_cell.angle_alpha   90.00
_cell.angle_beta   90.00
_cell.angle_gamma   90.00
#
_symmetry.space_group_name_H-M   'P 1'
#
loop_
_entity.id
_entity.type
_entity.pdbx_description
1 polymer ?
#
loop_
_entity_poly.entity_id
_entity_poly.type
_entity_poly.pdbx_seq_one_letter_code
_entity_poly.pdbx_strand_id
1 'polypeptide(L)'
;MKHINFLAIVLMATLGLQAQHYVNLRFTSRLLDGSYQALDSVKIINITRGWEETIYYPDTVLQMINSTGITEVENHANPVMQNIPNPFEGTTEVSLQLSAQEDVNLALYDISGKQYAVYHADLPEGKHGFRLTVGVAQMYLLILKTSKGEQVIKLLANEAFDAFRISYVGSEGYCQPQQQKANTTKEFQTNDSMRFMAYTTINARLKRQELKTRQAGIDKEYSFEFALGYAIGNIYYQTNGKAEGVVCWIADTIYSHEGKYYGNTGKMISIDERDTGTYCTIDYPTYAFDSVDGRPNTAIHKALLSDTSTYLFKERLEAAQWCLDKGEGWYFPAKLEMLQVYENMEIINNSIGEAGGEKFHLDIMDPEDFSYWTSTEIPGGKYAYYIYRLNDNIIFSKGSFFAPKHVRAMKWFNETE
;
A
#
# COMPACT_ATOMS: atom_id res chain seq x y z
N MET A 1 4.46 -55.29 64.80
CA MET A 1 3.45 -54.63 63.96
C MET A 1 3.99 -53.28 63.53
N LYS A 2 4.44 -53.16 62.23
CA LYS A 2 4.98 -51.91 61.63
C LYS A 2 3.96 -51.40 60.66
N HIS A 3 3.40 -50.25 60.97
CA HIS A 3 2.53 -49.53 60.03
C HIS A 3 3.39 -48.79 58.98
N ILE A 4 3.26 -49.17 57.74
CA ILE A 4 3.85 -48.48 56.61
C ILE A 4 2.81 -47.44 56.08
N ASN A 5 3.05 -46.16 56.36
CA ASN A 5 2.28 -45.06 55.76
C ASN A 5 2.70 -44.89 54.33
N PHE A 6 1.80 -45.18 53.39
CA PHE A 6 1.97 -44.87 51.94
C PHE A 6 1.55 -43.45 51.75
N LEU A 7 2.53 -42.55 51.58
CA LEU A 7 2.32 -41.15 51.16
C LEU A 7 2.15 -41.14 49.68
N ALA A 8 0.93 -41.02 49.16
CA ALA A 8 0.64 -40.82 47.77
C ALA A 8 0.94 -39.37 47.39
N ILE A 9 2.05 -39.13 46.70
CA ILE A 9 2.35 -37.83 46.06
C ILE A 9 1.50 -37.76 44.81
N VAL A 10 0.41 -36.98 44.87
CA VAL A 10 -0.35 -36.60 43.71
C VAL A 10 0.43 -35.49 43.00
N LEU A 11 1.17 -35.84 41.95
CA LEU A 11 1.81 -34.90 41.05
C LEU A 11 0.70 -34.28 40.19
N MET A 12 0.18 -33.12 40.60
CA MET A 12 -0.66 -32.30 39.74
C MET A 12 0.21 -31.74 38.62
N ALA A 13 0.21 -32.41 37.49
CA ALA A 13 0.66 -31.82 36.25
C ALA A 13 -0.34 -30.70 35.88
N THR A 14 -0.03 -29.47 36.22
CA THR A 14 -0.71 -28.30 35.66
C THR A 14 -0.33 -28.25 34.19
N LEU A 15 -1.15 -28.87 33.34
CA LEU A 15 -1.16 -28.56 31.91
C LEU A 15 -1.55 -27.10 31.80
N GLY A 16 -0.55 -26.24 31.65
CA GLY A 16 -0.76 -24.86 31.30
C GLY A 16 -1.42 -24.81 29.93
N LEU A 17 -2.74 -24.68 29.90
CA LEU A 17 -3.46 -24.23 28.73
C LEU A 17 -2.93 -22.81 28.45
N GLN A 18 -1.92 -22.70 27.60
CA GLN A 18 -1.54 -21.40 27.05
C GLN A 18 -2.66 -20.99 26.07
N ALA A 19 -3.54 -20.12 26.57
CA ALA A 19 -4.52 -19.48 25.72
C ALA A 19 -3.76 -18.70 24.60
N GLN A 20 -3.99 -19.07 23.35
CA GLN A 20 -3.49 -18.32 22.22
C GLN A 20 -3.97 -16.87 22.37
N HIS A 21 -3.03 -15.93 22.46
CA HIS A 21 -3.37 -14.53 22.64
C HIS A 21 -3.50 -13.88 21.27
N TYR A 22 -4.74 -13.60 20.86
CA TYR A 22 -5.06 -12.87 19.64
C TYR A 22 -5.00 -11.37 19.91
N VAL A 23 -4.55 -10.65 18.90
CA VAL A 23 -4.53 -9.17 18.87
C VAL A 23 -5.20 -8.70 17.61
N ASN A 24 -6.10 -7.74 17.76
CA ASN A 24 -6.80 -7.11 16.65
C ASN A 24 -6.19 -5.73 16.38
N LEU A 25 -5.70 -5.53 15.17
CA LEU A 25 -5.30 -4.22 14.67
C LEU A 25 -6.46 -3.65 13.86
N ARG A 26 -7.01 -2.53 14.32
CA ARG A 26 -8.05 -1.79 13.63
C ARG A 26 -7.44 -0.60 12.90
N PHE A 27 -7.86 -0.37 11.68
CA PHE A 27 -7.39 0.74 10.86
C PHE A 27 -8.56 1.65 10.49
N THR A 28 -8.38 2.94 10.75
CA THR A 28 -9.36 3.98 10.44
C THR A 28 -8.69 5.14 9.71
N SER A 29 -9.47 6.00 9.09
CA SER A 29 -8.92 7.23 8.52
C SER A 29 -9.91 8.38 8.55
N ARG A 30 -9.34 9.59 8.48
CA ARG A 30 -10.07 10.84 8.41
C ARG A 30 -9.31 11.84 7.54
N LEU A 31 -10.01 12.86 7.10
CA LEU A 31 -9.38 14.02 6.48
C LEU A 31 -8.79 14.93 7.56
N LEU A 32 -7.91 15.83 7.17
CA LEU A 32 -7.28 16.80 8.09
C LEU A 32 -8.30 17.78 8.72
N ASP A 33 -9.50 17.93 8.14
CA ASP A 33 -10.61 18.68 8.73
C ASP A 33 -11.41 17.88 9.77
N GLY A 34 -11.01 16.62 10.02
CA GLY A 34 -11.65 15.69 10.96
C GLY A 34 -12.80 14.89 10.36
N SER A 35 -13.23 15.14 9.13
CA SER A 35 -14.29 14.38 8.48
C SER A 35 -13.86 12.94 8.17
N TYR A 36 -14.84 12.01 8.19
CA TYR A 36 -14.56 10.60 7.90
C TYR A 36 -14.15 10.39 6.44
N GLN A 37 -13.11 9.59 6.24
CA GLN A 37 -12.66 9.12 4.94
C GLN A 37 -12.50 7.60 4.97
N ALA A 38 -13.16 6.88 4.07
CA ALA A 38 -12.98 5.43 3.97
C ALA A 38 -11.58 5.07 3.46
N LEU A 39 -10.98 4.01 4.03
CA LEU A 39 -9.77 3.39 3.47
C LEU A 39 -10.16 2.46 2.32
N ASP A 40 -9.46 2.48 1.22
CA ASP A 40 -9.62 1.48 0.15
C ASP A 40 -8.90 0.17 0.54
N SER A 41 -7.71 0.30 1.12
CA SER A 41 -6.93 -0.83 1.61
C SER A 41 -5.86 -0.41 2.61
N VAL A 42 -5.36 -1.39 3.38
CA VAL A 42 -4.16 -1.24 4.20
C VAL A 42 -3.23 -2.42 3.94
N LYS A 43 -2.00 -2.13 3.53
CA LYS A 43 -0.92 -3.12 3.45
C LYS A 43 -0.16 -3.13 4.78
N ILE A 44 -0.13 -4.26 5.44
CA ILE A 44 0.50 -4.52 6.71
C ILE A 44 1.75 -5.36 6.46
N ILE A 45 2.90 -4.90 6.95
CA ILE A 45 4.18 -5.60 6.82
C ILE A 45 4.79 -5.79 8.20
N ASN A 46 5.05 -7.03 8.57
CA ASN A 46 5.90 -7.33 9.71
C ASN A 46 7.35 -7.45 9.21
N ILE A 47 8.15 -6.41 9.46
CA ILE A 47 9.53 -6.34 8.99
C ILE A 47 10.40 -7.37 9.72
N THR A 48 10.13 -7.61 11.00
CA THR A 48 10.89 -8.56 11.82
C THR A 48 10.73 -9.99 11.34
N ARG A 49 9.50 -10.37 10.92
CA ARG A 49 9.17 -11.74 10.53
C ARG A 49 9.09 -11.96 9.02
N GLY A 50 9.20 -10.88 8.22
CA GLY A 50 9.24 -10.97 6.76
C GLY A 50 7.93 -11.36 6.10
N TRP A 51 6.76 -11.16 6.75
CA TRP A 51 5.46 -11.38 6.12
C TRP A 51 4.74 -10.08 5.82
N GLU A 52 3.85 -10.13 4.85
CA GLU A 52 2.94 -9.04 4.53
C GLU A 52 1.51 -9.53 4.33
N GLU A 53 0.55 -8.64 4.56
CA GLU A 53 -0.88 -8.85 4.33
C GLU A 53 -1.51 -7.56 3.83
N THR A 54 -2.57 -7.65 3.02
CA THR A 54 -3.35 -6.51 2.59
C THR A 54 -4.82 -6.77 2.88
N ILE A 55 -5.43 -5.89 3.66
CA ILE A 55 -6.87 -5.87 3.91
C ILE A 55 -7.52 -4.78 3.05
N TYR A 56 -8.74 -5.04 2.61
CA TYR A 56 -9.49 -4.16 1.70
C TYR A 56 -10.82 -3.76 2.35
N TYR A 57 -11.31 -2.55 2.04
CA TYR A 57 -12.65 -2.13 2.44
C TYR A 57 -13.70 -3.18 2.04
N PRO A 58 -14.69 -3.49 2.87
CA PRO A 58 -15.01 -2.87 4.18
C PRO A 58 -14.23 -3.46 5.37
N ASP A 59 -13.37 -4.46 5.17
CA ASP A 59 -12.60 -5.04 6.26
C ASP A 59 -11.44 -4.10 6.63
N THR A 60 -11.45 -3.62 7.87
CA THR A 60 -10.43 -2.70 8.40
C THR A 60 -9.74 -3.29 9.64
N VAL A 61 -9.92 -4.59 9.89
CA VAL A 61 -9.37 -5.27 11.07
C VAL A 61 -8.50 -6.45 10.65
N LEU A 62 -7.25 -6.47 11.11
CA LEU A 62 -6.37 -7.63 11.01
C LEU A 62 -6.27 -8.30 12.38
N GLN A 63 -6.65 -9.58 12.47
CA GLN A 63 -6.39 -10.41 13.64
C GLN A 63 -5.03 -11.08 13.49
N MET A 64 -4.22 -11.00 14.55
CA MET A 64 -2.91 -11.63 14.63
C MET A 64 -2.81 -12.52 15.87
N ILE A 65 -1.92 -13.51 15.84
CA ILE A 65 -1.64 -14.40 16.97
C ILE A 65 -0.24 -14.17 17.53
N ASN A 66 -0.14 -14.07 18.86
CA ASN A 66 1.15 -13.98 19.52
C ASN A 66 1.80 -15.38 19.57
N SER A 67 2.87 -15.56 18.77
CA SER A 67 3.63 -16.81 18.76
C SER A 67 4.58 -16.86 19.96
N THR A 68 4.11 -17.42 21.08
CA THR A 68 4.97 -17.77 22.22
C THR A 68 5.67 -19.11 21.96
N GLY A 69 6.57 -19.16 21.01
CA GLY A 69 7.72 -20.06 20.96
C GLY A 69 7.51 -21.59 20.92
N ILE A 70 6.31 -22.12 20.57
CA ILE A 70 6.12 -23.53 20.22
C ILE A 70 5.44 -23.58 18.85
N THR A 71 6.18 -23.99 17.84
CA THR A 71 5.63 -24.35 16.53
C THR A 71 4.81 -25.63 16.70
N GLU A 72 3.48 -25.52 16.85
CA GLU A 72 2.64 -26.64 16.50
C GLU A 72 2.80 -26.89 15.01
N VAL A 73 3.18 -28.11 14.66
CA VAL A 73 3.11 -28.60 13.28
C VAL A 73 1.63 -28.56 12.90
N GLU A 74 1.25 -27.61 12.05
CA GLU A 74 -0.10 -27.58 11.47
C GLU A 74 -0.30 -28.90 10.73
N ASN A 75 -1.09 -29.79 11.32
CA ASN A 75 -1.73 -30.84 10.57
C ASN A 75 -2.66 -30.17 9.57
N HIS A 76 -2.37 -30.31 8.29
CA HIS A 76 -3.21 -29.86 7.19
C HIS A 76 -4.53 -30.66 7.13
N ALA A 77 -5.35 -30.55 8.16
CA ALA A 77 -6.73 -30.98 8.12
C ALA A 77 -7.52 -29.97 7.27
N ASN A 78 -8.43 -30.45 6.45
CA ASN A 78 -9.27 -29.66 5.55
C ASN A 78 -9.85 -28.41 6.27
N PRO A 79 -9.47 -27.18 5.95
CA PRO A 79 -9.88 -26.02 6.73
C PRO A 79 -11.36 -25.70 6.49
N VAL A 80 -12.13 -25.65 7.56
CA VAL A 80 -13.44 -24.96 7.56
C VAL A 80 -13.17 -23.48 7.71
N MET A 81 -13.72 -22.70 6.79
CA MET A 81 -13.66 -21.24 6.89
C MET A 81 -14.72 -20.73 7.87
N GLN A 82 -14.39 -19.70 8.63
CA GLN A 82 -15.33 -19.03 9.54
C GLN A 82 -16.60 -18.63 8.78
N ASN A 83 -17.76 -18.72 9.46
CA ASN A 83 -19.03 -18.34 8.87
C ASN A 83 -19.14 -16.83 8.59
N ILE A 84 -19.90 -16.51 7.55
CA ILE A 84 -20.14 -15.13 7.11
C ILE A 84 -21.63 -14.94 6.79
N PRO A 85 -22.25 -13.90 7.41
CA PRO A 85 -21.74 -13.01 8.46
C PRO A 85 -21.55 -13.71 9.80
N ASN A 86 -20.74 -13.14 10.72
CA ASN A 86 -20.62 -13.52 12.13
C ASN A 86 -20.29 -12.26 12.95
N PRO A 87 -21.18 -11.72 13.80
CA PRO A 87 -22.53 -12.23 14.12
C PRO A 87 -23.50 -12.23 12.93
N PHE A 88 -24.57 -13.01 13.00
CA PHE A 88 -25.54 -13.16 11.92
C PHE A 88 -27.01 -13.11 12.41
N GLU A 89 -27.92 -12.84 11.47
CA GLU A 89 -29.36 -12.74 11.69
C GLU A 89 -30.04 -13.99 11.08
N GLY A 90 -30.28 -14.98 11.91
CA GLY A 90 -31.00 -16.23 11.57
C GLY A 90 -30.31 -17.15 10.56
N THR A 91 -29.54 -16.63 9.65
CA THR A 91 -28.86 -17.41 8.59
C THR A 91 -27.43 -16.94 8.37
N THR A 92 -26.50 -17.90 8.19
CA THR A 92 -25.10 -17.64 7.83
C THR A 92 -24.58 -18.70 6.87
N GLU A 93 -23.45 -18.44 6.23
CA GLU A 93 -22.81 -19.36 5.30
C GLU A 93 -21.41 -19.75 5.77
N VAL A 94 -21.05 -21.02 5.53
CA VAL A 94 -19.74 -21.61 5.85
C VAL A 94 -19.20 -22.26 4.60
N SER A 95 -17.91 -22.15 4.35
CA SER A 95 -17.27 -22.90 3.28
C SER A 95 -16.22 -23.87 3.81
N LEU A 96 -16.07 -24.99 3.14
CA LEU A 96 -15.13 -26.06 3.40
C LEU A 96 -14.26 -26.28 2.17
N GLN A 97 -12.95 -26.34 2.33
CA GLN A 97 -12.02 -26.71 1.26
C GLN A 97 -11.53 -28.14 1.47
N LEU A 98 -11.83 -29.04 0.55
CA LEU A 98 -11.35 -30.40 0.56
C LEU A 98 -10.17 -30.57 -0.39
N SER A 99 -9.09 -31.20 0.07
CA SER A 99 -7.91 -31.53 -0.75
C SER A 99 -7.98 -32.90 -1.42
N ALA A 100 -9.01 -33.67 -1.14
CA ALA A 100 -9.36 -34.96 -1.73
C ALA A 100 -10.82 -35.24 -1.42
N GLN A 101 -11.38 -36.29 -2.02
CA GLN A 101 -12.72 -36.80 -1.65
C GLN A 101 -12.71 -37.23 -0.16
N GLU A 102 -13.68 -36.75 0.61
CA GLU A 102 -13.79 -36.98 2.05
C GLU A 102 -15.23 -37.25 2.47
N ASP A 103 -15.39 -38.11 3.46
CA ASP A 103 -16.63 -38.26 4.21
C ASP A 103 -16.75 -37.10 5.21
N VAL A 104 -17.72 -36.20 4.98
CA VAL A 104 -17.90 -34.95 5.71
C VAL A 104 -19.10 -35.06 6.62
N ASN A 105 -18.88 -34.84 7.93
CA ASN A 105 -19.93 -34.70 8.90
C ASN A 105 -19.87 -33.32 9.56
N LEU A 106 -20.87 -32.48 9.30
CA LEU A 106 -21.07 -31.17 9.92
C LEU A 106 -22.20 -31.23 10.93
N ALA A 107 -21.94 -30.88 12.17
CA ALA A 107 -22.95 -30.90 13.23
C ALA A 107 -22.98 -29.57 14.01
N LEU A 108 -24.18 -29.02 14.23
CA LEU A 108 -24.43 -27.77 14.94
C LEU A 108 -24.85 -28.05 16.36
N TYR A 109 -24.11 -27.52 17.33
CA TYR A 109 -24.36 -27.65 18.78
C TYR A 109 -24.51 -26.29 19.44
N ASP A 110 -25.25 -26.20 20.54
CA ASP A 110 -25.13 -25.10 21.48
C ASP A 110 -23.96 -25.31 22.47
N ILE A 111 -23.74 -24.30 23.31
CA ILE A 111 -22.68 -24.37 24.33
C ILE A 111 -22.93 -25.40 25.44
N SER A 112 -24.15 -25.94 25.57
CA SER A 112 -24.48 -27.03 26.49
C SER A 112 -24.21 -28.42 25.92
N GLY A 113 -23.84 -28.50 24.63
CA GLY A 113 -23.59 -29.73 23.90
C GLY A 113 -24.84 -30.35 23.26
N LYS A 114 -25.97 -29.66 23.25
CA LYS A 114 -27.19 -30.13 22.57
C LYS A 114 -27.04 -29.95 21.07
N GLN A 115 -27.21 -31.03 20.31
CA GLN A 115 -27.18 -31.02 18.84
C GLN A 115 -28.51 -30.54 18.25
N TYR A 116 -28.46 -29.62 17.31
CA TYR A 116 -29.63 -29.03 16.64
C TYR A 116 -29.78 -29.42 15.17
N ALA A 117 -28.67 -29.61 14.46
CA ALA A 117 -28.68 -30.01 13.06
C ALA A 117 -27.42 -30.80 12.72
N VAL A 118 -27.53 -31.68 11.72
CA VAL A 118 -26.41 -32.44 11.19
C VAL A 118 -26.52 -32.55 9.69
N TYR A 119 -25.39 -32.50 9.00
CA TYR A 119 -25.25 -32.77 7.56
C TYR A 119 -24.13 -33.81 7.38
N HIS A 120 -24.40 -34.84 6.58
CA HIS A 120 -23.45 -35.91 6.31
C HIS A 120 -23.47 -36.23 4.80
N ALA A 121 -22.32 -36.23 4.14
CA ALA A 121 -22.18 -36.67 2.75
C ALA A 121 -20.70 -36.94 2.42
N ASP A 122 -20.50 -37.81 1.44
CA ASP A 122 -19.25 -37.94 0.71
C ASP A 122 -19.12 -36.80 -0.29
N LEU A 123 -18.10 -35.96 -0.16
CA LEU A 123 -17.89 -34.80 -1.03
C LEU A 123 -16.57 -34.93 -1.79
N PRO A 124 -16.52 -34.57 -3.09
CA PRO A 124 -15.30 -34.63 -3.88
C PRO A 124 -14.28 -33.58 -3.44
N GLU A 125 -13.07 -33.64 -3.98
CA GLU A 125 -12.09 -32.57 -3.88
C GLU A 125 -12.68 -31.25 -4.37
N GLY A 126 -12.41 -30.15 -3.67
CA GLY A 126 -12.86 -28.81 -4.07
C GLY A 126 -13.42 -27.98 -2.90
N LYS A 127 -14.00 -26.84 -3.26
CA LYS A 127 -14.64 -25.93 -2.32
C LYS A 127 -16.15 -26.22 -2.25
N HIS A 128 -16.67 -26.33 -1.03
CA HIS A 128 -18.08 -26.66 -0.75
C HIS A 128 -18.68 -25.58 0.14
N GLY A 129 -19.88 -25.11 -0.21
CA GLY A 129 -20.65 -24.13 0.55
C GLY A 129 -21.81 -24.75 1.32
N PHE A 130 -22.03 -24.28 2.54
CA PHE A 130 -23.14 -24.69 3.41
C PHE A 130 -23.83 -23.45 3.96
N ARG A 131 -25.16 -23.50 3.96
CA ARG A 131 -25.99 -22.48 4.61
C ARG A 131 -26.54 -23.05 5.94
N LEU A 132 -26.33 -22.32 7.02
CA LEU A 132 -26.84 -22.66 8.33
C LEU A 132 -27.99 -21.71 8.69
N THR A 133 -29.08 -22.28 9.21
CA THR A 133 -30.21 -21.54 9.76
C THR A 133 -30.35 -21.97 11.22
N VAL A 134 -30.64 -21.00 12.10
CA VAL A 134 -30.80 -21.23 13.53
C VAL A 134 -32.10 -20.68 14.07
N GLY A 135 -32.69 -21.37 15.04
CA GLY A 135 -34.01 -21.03 15.62
C GLY A 135 -33.94 -20.28 16.95
N VAL A 136 -32.74 -19.97 17.47
CA VAL A 136 -32.57 -19.19 18.70
C VAL A 136 -31.35 -18.30 18.58
N ALA A 137 -31.45 -17.05 19.05
CA ALA A 137 -30.33 -16.12 19.10
C ALA A 137 -29.40 -16.47 20.27
N GLN A 138 -28.25 -17.09 19.96
CA GLN A 138 -27.22 -17.50 20.93
C GLN A 138 -25.93 -17.86 20.24
N MET A 139 -24.92 -18.30 21.05
CA MET A 139 -23.69 -18.86 20.52
C MET A 139 -23.87 -20.32 20.18
N TYR A 140 -23.32 -20.74 19.02
CA TYR A 140 -23.28 -22.13 18.56
C TYR A 140 -21.84 -22.56 18.26
N LEU A 141 -21.66 -23.90 18.25
CA LEU A 141 -20.44 -24.57 17.79
C LEU A 141 -20.81 -25.39 16.56
N LEU A 142 -20.19 -25.12 15.43
CA LEU A 142 -20.25 -25.98 14.25
C LEU A 142 -19.00 -26.88 14.27
N ILE A 143 -19.22 -28.16 14.29
CA ILE A 143 -18.18 -29.18 14.36
C ILE A 143 -18.11 -29.88 13.00
N LEU A 144 -16.95 -29.81 12.34
CA LEU A 144 -16.61 -30.62 11.19
C LEU A 144 -15.82 -31.83 11.62
N LYS A 145 -16.25 -33.03 11.17
CA LYS A 145 -15.46 -34.28 11.27
C LYS A 145 -15.18 -34.80 9.86
N THR A 146 -13.93 -35.14 9.60
CA THR A 146 -13.47 -35.82 8.37
C THR A 146 -12.49 -36.96 8.77
N SER A 147 -11.99 -37.70 7.78
CA SER A 147 -10.93 -38.68 8.00
C SER A 147 -9.63 -38.06 8.55
N LYS A 148 -9.43 -36.74 8.33
CA LYS A 148 -8.23 -36.00 8.77
C LYS A 148 -8.33 -35.38 10.14
N GLY A 149 -9.49 -35.45 10.79
CA GLY A 149 -9.68 -34.94 12.13
C GLY A 149 -10.96 -34.14 12.34
N GLU A 150 -11.02 -33.43 13.46
CA GLU A 150 -12.17 -32.62 13.87
C GLU A 150 -11.78 -31.14 13.94
N GLN A 151 -12.66 -30.28 13.45
CA GLN A 151 -12.52 -28.81 13.54
C GLN A 151 -13.79 -28.19 14.11
N VAL A 152 -13.63 -27.11 14.88
CA VAL A 152 -14.74 -26.41 15.52
C VAL A 152 -14.69 -24.93 15.22
N ILE A 153 -15.79 -24.35 14.73
CA ILE A 153 -15.95 -22.90 14.61
C ILE A 153 -17.08 -22.40 15.50
N LYS A 154 -16.91 -21.16 16.01
CA LYS A 154 -17.88 -20.49 16.89
C LYS A 154 -18.75 -19.57 16.06
N LEU A 155 -20.06 -19.66 16.22
CA LEU A 155 -21.07 -18.91 15.51
C LEU A 155 -21.87 -18.08 16.52
N LEU A 156 -22.07 -16.79 16.24
CA LEU A 156 -22.90 -15.92 17.10
C LEU A 156 -24.13 -15.45 16.31
N ALA A 157 -25.31 -15.92 16.69
CA ALA A 157 -26.58 -15.46 16.13
C ALA A 157 -27.18 -14.36 17.00
N ASN A 158 -27.45 -13.19 16.42
CA ASN A 158 -28.13 -12.06 17.07
C ASN A 158 -29.65 -12.16 16.93
N GLU A 159 -30.11 -12.76 15.82
CA GLU A 159 -31.52 -13.04 15.54
C GLU A 159 -31.68 -14.50 15.10
N ALA A 160 -32.93 -14.98 15.04
CA ALA A 160 -33.24 -16.37 14.78
C ALA A 160 -34.46 -16.51 13.86
N PHE A 161 -34.52 -17.63 13.12
CA PHE A 161 -35.71 -18.12 12.42
C PHE A 161 -36.25 -19.36 13.15
N ASP A 162 -37.50 -19.74 12.86
CA ASP A 162 -38.17 -20.88 13.52
C ASP A 162 -37.64 -22.28 13.09
N ALA A 163 -36.40 -22.37 12.64
CA ALA A 163 -35.84 -23.61 12.12
C ALA A 163 -34.34 -23.77 12.38
N PHE A 164 -33.91 -25.03 12.53
CA PHE A 164 -32.49 -25.40 12.55
C PHE A 164 -32.16 -26.24 11.32
N ARG A 165 -31.21 -25.82 10.50
CA ARG A 165 -30.87 -26.55 9.28
C ARG A 165 -29.41 -26.28 8.89
N ILE A 166 -28.77 -27.33 8.36
CA ILE A 166 -27.54 -27.24 7.55
C ILE A 166 -27.92 -27.67 6.14
N SER A 167 -27.78 -26.79 5.17
CA SER A 167 -28.10 -27.06 3.77
C SER A 167 -26.84 -26.92 2.91
N TYR A 168 -26.59 -27.90 2.04
CA TYR A 168 -25.52 -27.82 1.06
C TYR A 168 -25.95 -26.87 -0.07
N VAL A 169 -25.09 -25.92 -0.42
CA VAL A 169 -25.38 -24.89 -1.44
C VAL A 169 -24.73 -25.21 -2.79
N GLY A 170 -23.80 -26.18 -2.82
CA GLY A 170 -23.10 -26.63 -4.04
C GLY A 170 -21.64 -26.25 -4.08
N SER A 171 -20.93 -26.76 -5.08
CA SER A 171 -19.52 -26.45 -5.35
C SER A 171 -19.31 -25.32 -6.36
N GLU A 172 -20.32 -24.97 -7.19
CA GLU A 172 -20.21 -23.99 -8.29
C GLU A 172 -21.24 -22.86 -8.27
N GLY A 173 -21.95 -22.65 -7.20
CA GLY A 173 -23.00 -21.63 -7.11
C GLY A 173 -22.75 -20.52 -6.09
N TYR A 174 -21.58 -20.51 -5.49
CA TYR A 174 -21.22 -19.50 -4.52
C TYR A 174 -20.90 -18.19 -5.26
N CYS A 175 -21.82 -17.24 -5.26
CA CYS A 175 -21.46 -15.85 -5.47
C CYS A 175 -20.36 -15.55 -4.45
N GLN A 176 -19.13 -15.35 -4.94
CA GLN A 176 -18.04 -14.93 -4.07
C GLN A 176 -18.52 -13.70 -3.29
N PRO A 177 -18.65 -13.77 -1.96
CA PRO A 177 -18.33 -12.58 -1.18
C PRO A 177 -16.92 -12.23 -1.62
N GLN A 178 -16.69 -11.00 -2.03
CA GLN A 178 -15.38 -10.50 -2.45
C GLN A 178 -14.33 -11.14 -1.55
N GLN A 179 -13.35 -11.80 -2.16
CA GLN A 179 -12.39 -12.69 -1.55
C GLN A 179 -11.98 -12.19 -0.15
N GLN A 180 -12.64 -12.68 0.88
CA GLN A 180 -11.97 -12.76 2.17
C GLN A 180 -10.91 -13.85 1.96
N LYS A 181 -9.66 -13.41 1.79
CA LYS A 181 -8.52 -14.29 1.92
C LYS A 181 -8.74 -15.12 3.17
N ALA A 182 -8.50 -16.42 3.07
CA ALA A 182 -8.38 -17.28 4.25
C ALA A 182 -7.60 -16.48 5.29
N ASN A 183 -8.20 -16.26 6.47
CA ASN A 183 -7.52 -15.65 7.59
C ASN A 183 -6.38 -16.60 8.00
N THR A 184 -5.29 -16.55 7.26
CA THR A 184 -4.02 -17.05 7.78
C THR A 184 -3.69 -16.11 8.92
N THR A 185 -3.95 -16.57 10.14
CA THR A 185 -3.67 -15.81 11.35
C THR A 185 -2.19 -15.47 11.32
N LYS A 186 -1.87 -14.19 11.14
CA LYS A 186 -0.47 -13.75 11.02
C LYS A 186 0.19 -13.78 12.38
N GLU A 187 1.35 -14.43 12.46
CA GLU A 187 2.11 -14.50 13.70
C GLU A 187 2.87 -13.21 13.99
N PHE A 188 2.89 -12.81 15.24
CA PHE A 188 3.68 -11.70 15.73
C PHE A 188 4.30 -11.99 17.09
N GLN A 189 5.24 -11.16 17.52
CA GLN A 189 5.67 -11.01 18.92
C GLN A 189 5.61 -9.53 19.31
N THR A 190 5.43 -9.29 20.61
CA THR A 190 5.56 -7.94 21.18
C THR A 190 6.91 -7.34 20.77
N ASN A 191 6.90 -6.09 20.34
CA ASN A 191 8.04 -5.34 19.79
C ASN A 191 8.49 -5.72 18.35
N ASP A 192 7.79 -6.60 17.64
CA ASP A 192 8.01 -6.74 16.20
C ASP A 192 7.91 -5.38 15.49
N SER A 193 8.80 -5.13 14.55
CA SER A 193 8.80 -3.92 13.73
C SER A 193 7.72 -4.05 12.66
N MET A 194 6.74 -3.16 12.70
CA MET A 194 5.60 -3.13 11.79
C MET A 194 5.63 -1.91 10.90
N ARG A 195 5.16 -2.05 9.68
CA ARG A 195 4.96 -0.99 8.70
C ARG A 195 3.55 -1.12 8.13
N PHE A 196 2.78 -0.05 8.22
CA PHE A 196 1.44 0.03 7.68
C PHE A 196 1.40 1.06 6.56
N MET A 197 0.84 0.69 5.43
CA MET A 197 0.61 1.58 4.30
C MET A 197 -0.88 1.62 4.02
N ALA A 198 -1.52 2.73 4.38
CA ALA A 198 -2.94 2.98 4.17
C ALA A 198 -3.16 3.69 2.83
N TYR A 199 -4.14 3.24 2.10
CA TYR A 199 -4.51 3.78 0.79
C TYR A 199 -5.97 4.23 0.82
N THR A 200 -6.24 5.36 0.20
CA THR A 200 -7.60 5.87 -0.01
C THR A 200 -7.66 6.65 -1.31
N THR A 201 -8.83 6.67 -1.96
CA THR A 201 -9.08 7.46 -3.16
C THR A 201 -9.84 8.72 -2.79
N ILE A 202 -9.27 9.88 -3.13
CA ILE A 202 -9.88 11.19 -2.94
C ILE A 202 -9.86 11.90 -4.30
N ASN A 203 -11.01 12.40 -4.77
CA ASN A 203 -11.15 13.06 -6.08
C ASN A 203 -10.58 12.20 -7.22
N ALA A 204 -10.93 10.91 -7.25
CA ALA A 204 -10.42 9.91 -8.21
C ALA A 204 -8.89 9.70 -8.19
N ARG A 205 -8.18 10.17 -7.17
CA ARG A 205 -6.73 10.00 -6.99
C ARG A 205 -6.40 9.16 -5.77
N LEU A 206 -5.46 8.25 -5.97
CA LEU A 206 -4.94 7.42 -4.89
C LEU A 206 -4.03 8.25 -3.98
N LYS A 207 -4.33 8.24 -2.70
CA LYS A 207 -3.50 8.82 -1.63
C LYS A 207 -2.94 7.68 -0.78
N ARG A 208 -1.70 7.83 -0.30
CA ARG A 208 -1.04 6.88 0.58
C ARG A 208 -0.51 7.57 1.84
N GLN A 209 -0.69 6.92 2.97
CA GLN A 209 -0.02 7.26 4.23
C GLN A 209 0.73 6.05 4.76
N GLU A 210 1.86 6.30 5.41
CA GLU A 210 2.71 5.27 5.98
C GLU A 210 2.94 5.50 7.47
N LEU A 211 2.86 4.42 8.24
CA LEU A 211 3.18 4.41 9.66
C LEU A 211 4.14 3.25 9.97
N LYS A 212 5.27 3.56 10.61
CA LYS A 212 6.19 2.58 11.18
C LYS A 212 6.03 2.57 12.69
N THR A 213 5.88 1.40 13.28
CA THR A 213 5.65 1.26 14.71
C THR A 213 6.21 -0.06 15.24
N ARG A 214 6.13 -0.24 16.56
CA ARG A 214 6.39 -1.51 17.23
C ARG A 214 5.08 -2.13 17.67
N GLN A 215 4.96 -3.45 17.50
CA GLN A 215 3.77 -4.18 17.94
C GLN A 215 3.67 -4.20 19.47
N ALA A 216 2.57 -3.67 20.00
CA ALA A 216 2.36 -3.53 21.44
C ALA A 216 1.93 -4.81 22.18
N GLY A 217 1.51 -5.85 21.44
CA GLY A 217 0.99 -7.09 22.03
C GLY A 217 -0.43 -7.00 22.57
N ILE A 218 -1.15 -5.92 22.25
CA ILE A 218 -2.55 -5.67 22.65
C ILE A 218 -3.35 -5.17 21.44
N ASP A 219 -4.67 -5.26 21.53
CA ASP A 219 -5.58 -4.64 20.56
C ASP A 219 -5.27 -3.17 20.41
N LYS A 220 -5.18 -2.69 19.15
CA LYS A 220 -4.83 -1.30 18.87
C LYS A 220 -5.52 -0.78 17.63
N GLU A 221 -5.94 0.47 17.73
CA GLU A 221 -6.43 1.25 16.60
C GLU A 221 -5.33 2.16 16.07
N TYR A 222 -5.21 2.21 14.74
CA TYR A 222 -4.34 3.10 13.99
C TYR A 222 -5.19 3.97 13.08
N SER A 223 -5.13 5.29 13.26
CA SER A 223 -5.85 6.25 12.44
C SER A 223 -4.89 6.97 11.50
N PHE A 224 -5.27 7.07 10.22
CA PHE A 224 -4.52 7.77 9.20
C PHE A 224 -5.22 9.08 8.85
N GLU A 225 -4.44 10.13 8.63
CA GLU A 225 -4.96 11.44 8.24
C GLU A 225 -4.58 11.74 6.80
N PHE A 226 -5.56 12.07 5.98
CA PHE A 226 -5.37 12.39 4.57
C PHE A 226 -5.74 13.84 4.28
N ALA A 227 -5.00 14.42 3.36
CA ALA A 227 -5.27 15.77 2.86
C ALA A 227 -6.13 15.71 1.59
N LEU A 228 -7.06 16.65 1.42
CA LEU A 228 -7.82 16.81 0.17
C LEU A 228 -6.89 17.14 -1.01
N GLY A 229 -5.92 18.03 -0.81
CA GLY A 229 -4.93 18.42 -1.80
C GLY A 229 -3.58 17.74 -1.62
N TYR A 230 -2.55 18.34 -2.23
CA TYR A 230 -1.16 17.94 -2.12
C TYR A 230 -0.32 19.05 -1.51
N ALA A 231 0.70 18.68 -0.74
CA ALA A 231 1.74 19.58 -0.27
C ALA A 231 3.08 19.22 -0.93
N ILE A 232 4.05 20.14 -0.89
CA ILE A 232 5.42 19.88 -1.33
C ILE A 232 5.97 18.67 -0.57
N GLY A 233 6.60 17.75 -1.29
CA GLY A 233 7.09 16.48 -0.77
C GLY A 233 6.06 15.34 -0.82
N ASN A 234 4.79 15.56 -1.14
CA ASN A 234 3.86 14.44 -1.32
C ASN A 234 4.20 13.64 -2.57
N ILE A 235 4.10 12.32 -2.47
CA ILE A 235 4.22 11.44 -3.63
C ILE A 235 2.90 11.46 -4.38
N TYR A 236 2.97 11.71 -5.68
CA TYR A 236 1.83 11.67 -6.59
C TYR A 236 1.75 10.29 -7.23
N TYR A 237 0.59 9.64 -7.10
CA TYR A 237 0.36 8.29 -7.59
C TYR A 237 -0.56 8.29 -8.80
N GLN A 238 -0.26 7.43 -9.76
CA GLN A 238 -1.19 7.05 -10.83
C GLN A 238 -2.35 6.22 -10.25
N THR A 239 -3.42 6.09 -10.99
CA THR A 239 -4.60 5.28 -10.60
C THR A 239 -4.28 3.81 -10.34
N ASN A 240 -3.22 3.28 -10.95
CA ASN A 240 -2.73 1.91 -10.73
C ASN A 240 -1.85 1.75 -9.47
N GLY A 241 -1.66 2.81 -8.68
CA GLY A 241 -0.84 2.81 -7.47
C GLY A 241 0.67 2.97 -7.69
N LYS A 242 1.13 3.13 -8.93
CA LYS A 242 2.54 3.41 -9.22
C LYS A 242 2.84 4.88 -8.91
N ALA A 243 3.95 5.15 -8.23
CA ALA A 243 4.42 6.51 -8.04
C ALA A 243 4.78 7.15 -9.39
N GLU A 244 4.28 8.34 -9.64
CA GLU A 244 4.51 9.10 -10.87
C GLU A 244 5.56 10.19 -10.69
N GLY A 245 5.49 10.91 -9.57
CA GLY A 245 6.41 11.99 -9.25
C GLY A 245 6.29 12.43 -7.78
N VAL A 246 7.08 13.42 -7.40
CA VAL A 246 7.01 14.08 -6.10
C VAL A 246 6.64 15.55 -6.29
N VAL A 247 5.63 16.01 -5.57
CA VAL A 247 5.15 17.40 -5.64
C VAL A 247 6.25 18.34 -5.16
N CYS A 248 6.62 19.29 -6.01
CA CYS A 248 7.69 20.24 -5.77
C CYS A 248 7.22 21.70 -5.73
N TRP A 249 6.00 21.99 -6.17
CA TRP A 249 5.41 23.31 -6.14
C TRP A 249 3.88 23.24 -6.15
N ILE A 250 3.21 24.17 -5.45
CA ILE A 250 1.76 24.31 -5.37
C ILE A 250 1.36 25.66 -5.98
N ALA A 251 0.40 25.65 -6.91
CA ALA A 251 -0.09 26.83 -7.60
C ALA A 251 -1.20 27.56 -6.84
N ASP A 252 -2.06 26.77 -6.16
CA ASP A 252 -3.20 27.25 -5.38
C ASP A 252 -3.16 26.67 -3.97
N THR A 253 -3.31 27.48 -2.95
CA THR A 253 -3.44 27.00 -1.58
C THR A 253 -4.90 26.95 -1.20
N ILE A 254 -5.45 25.74 -1.02
CA ILE A 254 -6.83 25.52 -0.58
C ILE A 254 -6.97 25.52 0.94
N TYR A 255 -5.93 25.09 1.68
CA TYR A 255 -5.84 25.17 3.14
C TYR A 255 -4.40 24.97 3.62
N SER A 256 -4.16 25.23 4.91
CA SER A 256 -2.88 24.94 5.57
C SER A 256 -3.10 24.13 6.85
N HIS A 257 -2.18 23.22 7.15
CA HIS A 257 -2.18 22.42 8.37
C HIS A 257 -0.74 22.17 8.81
N GLU A 258 -0.45 22.41 10.10
CA GLU A 258 0.89 22.22 10.69
C GLU A 258 2.04 22.86 9.89
N GLY A 259 1.80 24.07 9.37
CA GLY A 259 2.80 24.81 8.59
C GLY A 259 2.99 24.34 7.15
N LYS A 260 2.24 23.33 6.69
CA LYS A 260 2.21 22.87 5.28
C LYS A 260 1.05 23.52 4.55
N TYR A 261 1.28 23.88 3.30
CA TYR A 261 0.27 24.39 2.38
C TYR A 261 -0.15 23.30 1.41
N TYR A 262 -1.45 23.13 1.24
CA TYR A 262 -2.06 22.10 0.40
C TYR A 262 -2.83 22.72 -0.73
N GLY A 263 -2.67 22.20 -1.94
CA GLY A 263 -3.37 22.65 -3.13
C GLY A 263 -3.76 21.52 -4.06
N ASN A 264 -4.66 21.81 -4.97
CA ASN A 264 -5.13 20.86 -5.99
C ASN A 264 -4.37 20.97 -7.31
N THR A 265 -3.63 22.05 -7.49
CA THR A 265 -2.85 22.30 -8.72
C THR A 265 -1.40 22.60 -8.36
N GLY A 266 -0.48 22.15 -9.20
CA GLY A 266 0.93 22.34 -8.97
C GLY A 266 1.81 21.58 -9.93
N LYS A 267 3.07 21.41 -9.52
CA LYS A 267 4.10 20.72 -10.30
C LYS A 267 4.70 19.59 -9.51
N MET A 268 5.01 18.49 -10.19
CA MET A 268 5.77 17.37 -9.64
C MET A 268 7.03 17.12 -10.46
N ILE A 269 8.09 16.69 -9.77
CA ILE A 269 9.35 16.25 -10.37
C ILE A 269 9.36 14.73 -10.51
N SER A 270 9.97 14.20 -11.58
CA SER A 270 10.06 12.74 -11.78
C SER A 270 10.85 12.05 -10.68
N ILE A 271 10.45 10.80 -10.35
CA ILE A 271 11.16 9.97 -9.36
C ILE A 271 12.43 9.32 -9.91
N ASP A 272 12.56 9.23 -11.23
CA ASP A 272 13.72 8.74 -11.97
C ASP A 272 14.45 9.91 -12.63
N GLU A 273 15.68 9.65 -13.06
CA GLU A 273 16.49 10.62 -13.79
C GLU A 273 17.18 9.97 -14.99
N ARG A 274 17.67 10.78 -15.91
CA ARG A 274 18.71 10.38 -16.84
C ARG A 274 20.05 10.72 -16.20
N ASP A 275 20.84 9.73 -15.95
CA ASP A 275 22.12 9.82 -15.26
C ASP A 275 23.06 10.82 -15.96
N THR A 276 23.23 10.69 -17.26
CA THR A 276 23.99 11.65 -18.07
C THR A 276 23.31 11.93 -19.40
N GLY A 277 23.23 13.20 -19.79
CA GLY A 277 22.71 13.62 -21.08
C GLY A 277 23.24 14.97 -21.48
N THR A 278 23.46 15.18 -22.77
CA THR A 278 23.78 16.51 -23.29
C THR A 278 22.50 17.33 -23.45
N TYR A 279 22.64 18.65 -23.35
CA TYR A 279 21.52 19.53 -23.66
C TYR A 279 21.16 19.41 -25.17
N CYS A 280 22.18 19.56 -26.02
CA CYS A 280 22.08 19.40 -27.45
C CYS A 280 23.42 18.91 -28.01
N THR A 281 23.40 18.02 -29.00
CA THR A 281 24.61 17.47 -29.64
C THR A 281 25.12 18.31 -30.82
N ILE A 282 24.54 19.50 -31.02
CA ILE A 282 24.99 20.46 -32.04
C ILE A 282 25.12 21.86 -31.43
N ASP A 283 26.03 22.63 -32.03
CA ASP A 283 26.32 23.99 -31.63
C ASP A 283 25.37 24.98 -32.32
N TYR A 284 24.07 24.87 -32.04
CA TYR A 284 23.02 25.69 -32.62
C TYR A 284 21.93 26.00 -31.59
N PRO A 285 21.55 27.29 -31.41
CA PRO A 285 20.56 27.67 -30.42
C PRO A 285 19.15 27.17 -30.78
N THR A 286 18.40 26.75 -29.77
CA THR A 286 16.99 26.38 -29.90
C THR A 286 16.06 27.58 -29.66
N TYR A 287 16.57 28.65 -29.05
CA TYR A 287 15.84 29.85 -28.62
C TYR A 287 14.85 29.57 -27.44
N ALA A 288 15.11 28.57 -26.63
CA ALA A 288 14.34 28.22 -25.46
C ALA A 288 14.77 29.08 -24.26
N PHE A 289 14.29 30.31 -24.17
CA PHE A 289 14.78 31.30 -23.19
C PHE A 289 13.91 31.47 -21.96
N ASP A 290 12.75 30.81 -21.87
CA ASP A 290 11.90 30.95 -20.70
C ASP A 290 12.61 30.44 -19.46
N SER A 291 12.77 31.30 -18.46
CA SER A 291 13.43 30.95 -17.22
C SER A 291 12.46 30.56 -16.09
N VAL A 292 11.16 30.74 -16.30
CA VAL A 292 10.11 30.58 -15.29
C VAL A 292 9.32 29.29 -15.50
N ASP A 293 9.02 28.97 -16.77
CA ASP A 293 8.19 27.83 -17.16
C ASP A 293 8.88 27.03 -18.28
N GLY A 294 9.15 25.77 -18.03
CA GLY A 294 9.79 24.88 -19.00
C GLY A 294 8.87 24.38 -20.11
N ARG A 295 7.54 24.55 -19.99
CA ARG A 295 6.57 24.10 -20.99
C ARG A 295 6.73 24.82 -22.34
N PRO A 296 6.85 26.18 -22.41
CA PRO A 296 7.17 26.87 -23.66
C PRO A 296 8.50 26.42 -24.29
N ASN A 297 9.55 26.27 -23.46
CA ASN A 297 10.84 25.77 -23.92
C ASN A 297 10.73 24.35 -24.50
N THR A 298 10.02 23.46 -23.80
CA THR A 298 9.80 22.08 -24.25
C THR A 298 8.96 22.03 -25.54
N ALA A 299 8.00 22.92 -25.69
CA ALA A 299 7.22 23.04 -26.94
C ALA A 299 8.12 23.41 -28.12
N ILE A 300 9.07 24.34 -27.94
CA ILE A 300 10.09 24.66 -28.93
C ILE A 300 10.94 23.42 -29.26
N HIS A 301 11.46 22.74 -28.24
CA HIS A 301 12.26 21.55 -28.45
C HIS A 301 11.49 20.44 -29.17
N LYS A 302 10.22 20.21 -28.82
CA LYS A 302 9.34 19.25 -29.48
C LYS A 302 9.13 19.58 -30.96
N ALA A 303 8.92 20.86 -31.27
CA ALA A 303 8.78 21.32 -32.67
C ALA A 303 10.06 21.07 -33.46
N LEU A 304 11.22 21.40 -32.87
CA LEU A 304 12.53 21.17 -33.50
C LEU A 304 12.85 19.68 -33.72
N LEU A 305 12.54 18.83 -32.76
CA LEU A 305 12.70 17.37 -32.88
C LEU A 305 11.80 16.78 -33.97
N SER A 306 10.64 17.39 -34.21
CA SER A 306 9.65 16.96 -35.22
C SER A 306 9.87 17.60 -36.58
N ASP A 307 10.79 18.58 -36.73
CA ASP A 307 11.05 19.23 -37.98
C ASP A 307 11.74 18.30 -38.98
N THR A 308 11.01 17.94 -40.01
CA THR A 308 11.49 17.11 -41.12
C THR A 308 12.04 17.92 -42.29
N SER A 309 11.93 19.24 -42.27
CA SER A 309 12.39 20.10 -43.37
C SER A 309 13.90 20.29 -43.34
N THR A 310 14.47 20.47 -42.15
CA THR A 310 15.91 20.68 -42.00
C THR A 310 16.62 19.46 -41.38
N TYR A 311 15.92 18.62 -40.63
CA TYR A 311 16.47 17.52 -39.82
C TYR A 311 17.60 17.96 -38.87
N LEU A 312 17.74 19.28 -38.61
CA LEU A 312 18.88 19.83 -37.88
C LEU A 312 18.94 19.32 -36.46
N PHE A 313 17.78 19.19 -35.77
CA PHE A 313 17.70 18.76 -34.36
C PHE A 313 17.26 17.33 -34.16
N LYS A 314 17.03 16.57 -35.24
CA LYS A 314 16.57 15.18 -35.12
C LYS A 314 17.58 14.39 -34.27
N GLU A 315 17.08 13.77 -33.18
CA GLU A 315 17.88 12.94 -32.22
C GLU A 315 19.03 13.73 -31.56
N ARG A 316 18.96 15.07 -31.48
CA ARG A 316 20.06 15.90 -30.97
C ARG A 316 19.75 16.69 -29.70
N LEU A 317 18.49 16.74 -29.29
CA LEU A 317 18.05 17.38 -28.05
C LEU A 317 17.82 16.31 -26.98
N GLU A 318 18.89 15.68 -26.50
CA GLU A 318 18.82 14.50 -25.66
C GLU A 318 18.07 14.71 -24.34
N ALA A 319 18.36 15.83 -23.65
CA ALA A 319 17.71 16.15 -22.39
C ALA A 319 16.19 16.37 -22.57
N ALA A 320 15.81 17.15 -23.57
CA ALA A 320 14.42 17.41 -23.88
C ALA A 320 13.67 16.16 -24.37
N GLN A 321 14.32 15.37 -25.23
CA GLN A 321 13.75 14.12 -25.73
C GLN A 321 13.44 13.14 -24.59
N TRP A 322 14.38 12.96 -23.66
CA TRP A 322 14.17 12.09 -22.50
C TRP A 322 12.96 12.54 -21.67
N CYS A 323 12.79 13.84 -21.45
CA CYS A 323 11.64 14.35 -20.70
C CYS A 323 10.33 14.08 -21.45
N LEU A 324 10.31 14.24 -22.77
CA LEU A 324 9.15 13.98 -23.63
C LEU A 324 8.80 12.50 -23.72
N ASP A 325 9.78 11.60 -23.71
CA ASP A 325 9.59 10.15 -23.77
C ASP A 325 8.91 9.58 -22.53
N LYS A 326 8.85 10.32 -21.42
CA LYS A 326 8.09 9.94 -20.22
C LYS A 326 6.57 9.95 -20.45
N GLY A 327 6.10 10.55 -21.52
CA GLY A 327 4.69 10.60 -21.89
C GLY A 327 4.05 11.98 -21.78
N GLU A 328 2.73 11.99 -21.92
CA GLU A 328 1.96 13.23 -21.99
C GLU A 328 2.07 14.09 -20.73
N GLY A 329 2.25 15.38 -20.94
CA GLY A 329 2.33 16.38 -19.88
C GLY A 329 3.71 16.50 -19.22
N TRP A 330 4.64 15.57 -19.47
CA TRP A 330 6.02 15.71 -19.00
C TRP A 330 6.81 16.69 -19.85
N TYR A 331 7.64 17.51 -19.21
CA TYR A 331 8.43 18.53 -19.87
C TYR A 331 9.79 18.72 -19.18
N PHE A 332 10.69 19.38 -19.88
CA PHE A 332 12.01 19.74 -19.41
C PHE A 332 11.94 21.02 -18.59
N PRO A 333 12.21 21.00 -17.26
CA PRO A 333 11.97 22.12 -16.37
C PRO A 333 12.88 23.34 -16.66
N ALA A 334 12.31 24.54 -16.49
CA ALA A 334 13.04 25.79 -16.60
C ALA A 334 13.92 26.05 -15.36
N LYS A 335 14.78 27.06 -15.47
CA LYS A 335 15.74 27.47 -14.44
C LYS A 335 15.08 27.70 -13.07
N LEU A 336 14.02 28.50 -13.01
CA LEU A 336 13.37 28.83 -11.74
C LEU A 336 12.49 27.69 -11.19
N GLU A 337 12.02 26.78 -12.04
CA GLU A 337 11.36 25.56 -11.59
C GLU A 337 12.34 24.62 -10.86
N MET A 338 13.53 24.46 -11.40
CA MET A 338 14.56 23.67 -10.73
C MET A 338 15.05 24.34 -9.44
N LEU A 339 15.03 25.68 -9.34
CA LEU A 339 15.30 26.37 -8.09
C LEU A 339 14.32 25.95 -6.99
N GLN A 340 13.01 25.93 -7.29
CA GLN A 340 11.97 25.51 -6.35
C GLN A 340 12.20 24.06 -5.86
N VAL A 341 12.65 23.16 -6.74
CA VAL A 341 13.03 21.78 -6.35
C VAL A 341 14.20 21.81 -5.37
N TYR A 342 15.24 22.60 -5.65
CA TYR A 342 16.44 22.67 -4.81
C TYR A 342 16.18 23.32 -3.44
N GLU A 343 15.30 24.31 -3.37
CA GLU A 343 14.86 24.93 -2.11
C GLU A 343 14.14 23.94 -1.19
N ASN A 344 13.53 22.90 -1.75
CA ASN A 344 12.79 21.86 -1.03
C ASN A 344 13.46 20.48 -1.14
N MET A 345 14.76 20.43 -1.47
CA MET A 345 15.47 19.22 -1.87
C MET A 345 15.43 18.12 -0.83
N GLU A 346 15.52 18.42 0.44
CA GLU A 346 15.56 17.42 1.51
C GLU A 346 14.24 16.63 1.55
N ILE A 347 13.11 17.32 1.62
CA ILE A 347 11.79 16.66 1.66
C ILE A 347 11.50 15.92 0.35
N ILE A 348 11.88 16.49 -0.80
CA ILE A 348 11.70 15.87 -2.12
C ILE A 348 12.53 14.58 -2.22
N ASN A 349 13.81 14.60 -1.84
CA ASN A 349 14.70 13.44 -1.87
C ASN A 349 14.23 12.30 -0.95
N ASN A 350 13.72 12.63 0.23
CA ASN A 350 13.15 11.64 1.13
C ASN A 350 11.96 10.93 0.45
N SER A 351 11.06 11.69 -0.15
CA SER A 351 9.88 11.16 -0.82
C SER A 351 10.22 10.39 -2.11
N ILE A 352 11.22 10.82 -2.89
CA ILE A 352 11.73 10.05 -4.03
C ILE A 352 12.25 8.68 -3.56
N GLY A 353 13.04 8.65 -2.48
CA GLY A 353 13.53 7.39 -1.90
C GLY A 353 12.40 6.48 -1.39
N GLU A 354 11.35 7.06 -0.76
CA GLU A 354 10.16 6.31 -0.32
C GLU A 354 9.36 5.76 -1.51
N ALA A 355 9.34 6.47 -2.63
CA ALA A 355 8.73 6.04 -3.88
C ALA A 355 9.54 4.95 -4.61
N GLY A 356 10.75 4.62 -4.12
CA GLY A 356 11.67 3.69 -4.77
C GLY A 356 12.38 4.28 -5.99
N GLY A 357 12.46 5.61 -6.07
CA GLY A 357 13.11 6.34 -7.15
C GLY A 357 14.59 6.66 -6.87
N GLU A 358 15.20 7.33 -7.83
CA GLU A 358 16.60 7.77 -7.79
C GLU A 358 16.68 9.15 -7.15
N LYS A 359 17.37 9.24 -6.01
CA LYS A 359 17.52 10.52 -5.29
C LYS A 359 18.40 11.47 -6.08
N PHE A 360 18.16 12.79 -5.92
CA PHE A 360 19.11 13.79 -6.39
C PHE A 360 20.46 13.60 -5.70
N HIS A 361 21.51 13.68 -6.46
CA HIS A 361 22.87 13.63 -5.96
C HIS A 361 23.20 14.96 -5.23
N LEU A 362 23.66 14.84 -4.01
CA LEU A 362 24.01 15.99 -3.15
C LEU A 362 25.50 15.92 -2.74
N ASP A 363 26.31 15.16 -3.46
CA ASP A 363 27.69 14.94 -3.07
C ASP A 363 28.55 16.18 -3.27
N ILE A 364 29.37 16.48 -2.26
CA ILE A 364 30.10 17.75 -2.11
C ILE A 364 31.45 17.72 -2.85
N MET A 365 31.92 16.54 -3.25
CA MET A 365 33.28 16.36 -3.73
C MET A 365 33.50 16.83 -5.17
N ASP A 366 32.49 16.72 -6.03
CA ASP A 366 32.49 17.28 -7.39
C ASP A 366 31.12 17.75 -7.81
N PRO A 367 30.74 19.00 -7.46
CA PRO A 367 29.39 19.50 -7.73
C PRO A 367 29.06 19.67 -9.20
N GLU A 368 30.05 19.68 -10.09
CA GLU A 368 29.80 19.79 -11.52
C GLU A 368 29.33 18.45 -12.12
N ASP A 369 29.81 17.33 -11.61
CA ASP A 369 29.39 15.99 -12.05
C ASP A 369 27.95 15.67 -11.61
N PHE A 370 27.49 16.26 -10.51
CA PHE A 370 26.14 16.08 -9.96
C PHE A 370 25.21 17.27 -10.19
N SER A 371 25.32 17.87 -11.36
CA SER A 371 24.50 19.01 -11.76
C SER A 371 23.41 18.59 -12.74
N TYR A 372 22.31 19.36 -12.72
CA TYR A 372 21.14 19.09 -13.54
C TYR A 372 20.91 20.17 -14.59
N TRP A 373 20.68 19.75 -15.83
CA TRP A 373 20.28 20.66 -16.88
C TRP A 373 18.91 21.30 -16.59
N THR A 374 18.75 22.53 -17.04
CA THR A 374 17.45 23.21 -17.17
C THR A 374 17.16 23.47 -18.64
N SER A 375 15.89 23.65 -19.00
CA SER A 375 15.51 23.94 -20.40
C SER A 375 15.87 25.35 -20.85
N THR A 376 16.40 26.20 -19.97
CA THR A 376 16.62 27.62 -20.23
C THR A 376 17.98 27.85 -20.88
N GLU A 377 17.98 28.29 -22.12
CA GLU A 377 19.17 28.73 -22.83
C GLU A 377 19.62 30.14 -22.44
N ILE A 378 20.87 30.44 -22.73
CA ILE A 378 21.45 31.77 -22.55
C ILE A 378 21.42 32.49 -23.89
N PRO A 379 20.78 33.69 -23.97
CA PRO A 379 20.70 34.44 -25.25
C PRO A 379 22.07 34.70 -25.87
N GLY A 380 22.15 34.47 -27.20
CA GLY A 380 23.36 34.69 -27.98
C GLY A 380 24.44 33.63 -27.83
N GLY A 381 24.13 32.53 -27.15
CA GLY A 381 25.10 31.51 -26.78
C GLY A 381 24.82 30.10 -27.31
N LYS A 382 25.77 29.27 -27.04
CA LYS A 382 25.81 27.82 -27.22
C LYS A 382 25.78 27.16 -25.84
N TYR A 383 25.06 27.81 -24.92
CA TYR A 383 25.06 27.50 -23.49
C TYR A 383 23.62 27.48 -22.96
N ALA A 384 23.37 26.54 -22.06
CA ALA A 384 22.17 26.49 -21.23
C ALA A 384 22.52 26.58 -19.74
N TYR A 385 21.53 26.91 -18.93
CA TYR A 385 21.71 26.89 -17.50
C TYR A 385 21.64 25.47 -16.95
N TYR A 386 22.54 25.15 -15.99
CA TYR A 386 22.42 24.01 -15.12
C TYR A 386 22.47 24.45 -13.66
N ILE A 387 22.00 23.60 -12.77
CA ILE A 387 21.88 23.87 -11.33
C ILE A 387 22.59 22.77 -10.53
N TYR A 388 23.22 23.16 -9.43
CA TYR A 388 23.82 22.24 -8.47
C TYR A 388 23.84 22.87 -7.07
N ARG A 389 24.19 22.09 -6.06
CA ARG A 389 24.34 22.56 -4.67
C ARG A 389 25.82 22.46 -4.25
N LEU A 390 26.34 23.53 -3.67
CA LEU A 390 27.69 23.57 -3.14
C LEU A 390 27.68 24.27 -1.77
N ASN A 391 28.09 23.57 -0.71
CA ASN A 391 28.15 24.11 0.65
C ASN A 391 26.86 24.85 1.06
N ASP A 392 25.74 24.15 0.89
CA ASP A 392 24.37 24.67 1.14
C ASP A 392 23.90 25.82 0.24
N ASN A 393 24.72 26.29 -0.68
CA ASN A 393 24.32 27.29 -1.66
C ASN A 393 23.80 26.60 -2.94
N ILE A 394 22.66 27.11 -3.43
CA ILE A 394 22.12 26.74 -4.74
C ILE A 394 22.78 27.61 -5.80
N ILE A 395 23.45 26.99 -6.76
CA ILE A 395 24.23 27.68 -7.76
C ILE A 395 23.69 27.38 -9.13
N PHE A 396 23.46 28.43 -9.92
CA PHE A 396 23.26 28.33 -11.36
C PHE A 396 24.58 28.66 -12.07
N SER A 397 24.90 27.80 -13.03
CA SER A 397 26.05 28.02 -13.90
C SER A 397 25.63 27.84 -15.36
N LYS A 398 26.52 28.19 -16.27
CA LYS A 398 26.36 28.01 -17.70
C LYS A 398 27.19 26.83 -18.18
N GLY A 399 26.59 25.91 -18.89
CA GLY A 399 27.27 24.79 -19.50
C GLY A 399 27.17 24.82 -21.01
N SER A 400 28.24 24.42 -21.70
CA SER A 400 28.16 24.12 -23.12
C SER A 400 27.11 23.04 -23.36
N PHE A 401 26.37 23.10 -24.45
CA PHE A 401 25.36 22.11 -24.83
C PHE A 401 25.89 20.67 -24.84
N PHE A 402 27.18 20.47 -25.08
CA PHE A 402 27.84 19.17 -25.12
C PHE A 402 28.22 18.62 -23.76
N ALA A 403 28.14 19.42 -22.70
CA ALA A 403 28.52 18.94 -21.37
C ALA A 403 27.51 17.89 -20.87
N PRO A 404 27.97 16.72 -20.40
CA PRO A 404 27.06 15.74 -19.80
C PRO A 404 26.59 16.22 -18.44
N LYS A 405 25.29 16.17 -18.17
CA LYS A 405 24.65 16.52 -16.91
C LYS A 405 23.45 15.61 -16.68
N HIS A 406 23.02 15.50 -15.42
CA HIS A 406 21.77 14.81 -15.11
C HIS A 406 20.55 15.54 -15.65
N VAL A 407 19.48 14.79 -15.89
CA VAL A 407 18.21 15.35 -16.39
C VAL A 407 17.06 14.81 -15.57
N ARG A 408 16.18 15.73 -15.15
CA ARG A 408 14.89 15.39 -14.52
C ARG A 408 13.77 16.02 -15.33
N ALA A 409 12.65 15.32 -15.37
CA ALA A 409 11.45 15.83 -16.00
C ALA A 409 10.47 16.38 -14.97
N MET A 410 9.68 17.35 -15.36
CA MET A 410 8.62 17.94 -14.55
C MET A 410 7.26 17.76 -15.22
N LYS A 411 6.20 17.67 -14.43
CA LYS A 411 4.83 17.57 -14.92
C LYS A 411 3.92 18.46 -14.09
N TRP A 412 2.99 19.13 -14.75
CA TRP A 412 1.90 19.84 -14.11
C TRP A 412 0.81 18.84 -13.71
N PHE A 413 0.22 18.99 -12.54
CA PHE A 413 -0.97 18.28 -12.12
C PHE A 413 -2.12 19.25 -11.81
N ASN A 414 -3.35 18.79 -12.06
CA ASN A 414 -4.58 19.49 -11.73
C ASN A 414 -5.63 18.47 -11.27
N GLU A 415 -6.07 18.59 -10.01
CA GLU A 415 -7.06 17.70 -9.38
C GLU A 415 -8.49 18.26 -9.47
N THR A 416 -8.67 19.39 -10.14
CA THR A 416 -9.98 20.04 -10.30
C THR A 416 -10.64 19.72 -11.64
N GLU A 417 -9.96 18.98 -12.53
CA GLU A 417 -10.45 18.60 -13.86
C GLU A 417 -10.92 17.15 -13.93
#